data_b221b23584e0997f85139643772a4ccc
#
_entry.id   b221b23584e0997f85139643772a4ccc
#
_cell.length_a   1.000
_cell.length_b   1.000
_cell.length_c   1.000
_cell.angle_alpha   90.00
_cell.angle_beta   90.00
_cell.angle_gamma   90.00
#
_symmetry.space_group_name_H-M   'P 1'
#
loop_
_entity.id
_entity.type
_entity.pdbx_description
1 polymer ?
#
loop_
_entity_poly.entity_id
_entity_poly.type
_entity_poly.pdbx_seq_one_letter_code
_entity_poly.pdbx_strand_id
1 'polypeptide(L)'
;MEFVIENEHLIVTVKDKGAEVSSVIAKKTGIEYIWQADEKVWNRHAPVLFPFVGRLKEDSFRYKGNTYPMGQHGFARDSKFSVHERLTDSITFILAPNGHFKDVYPFLFELQLTYQLFENQLSVIYKVKNLDENTMYYSIGGHPGFNVPLTEGEAFEDYYVKMTPETSRERLLLEGPYLAADKALEVEQNNFPLQRELFLNDAIILKTPEPTTVTLASKKGEHGVTMSYEDFDYLGIWTKPQQDATYVCLEPWCGLADRSDSDGVLERKTAIQSLEPGNKRYYVHRVAFF
;
A
#
# COMPACT_ATOMS: atom_id res chain seq x y z
N MET A 1 7.39 -1.26 19.29
CA MET A 1 8.87 -1.47 19.26
C MET A 1 9.33 -1.29 17.84
N GLU A 2 10.60 -0.90 17.65
CA GLU A 2 11.23 -0.78 16.34
C GLU A 2 12.27 -1.86 16.15
N PHE A 3 12.39 -2.34 14.92
CA PHE A 3 13.32 -3.39 14.50
C PHE A 3 14.10 -2.90 13.30
N VAL A 4 15.38 -3.13 13.30
CA VAL A 4 16.28 -2.75 12.20
C VAL A 4 16.75 -4.03 11.50
N ILE A 5 16.68 -4.01 10.17
CA ILE A 5 17.37 -4.93 9.27
C ILE A 5 18.30 -4.12 8.38
N GLU A 6 19.42 -4.69 8.00
CA GLU A 6 20.41 -3.97 7.20
C GLU A 6 21.26 -4.91 6.34
N ASN A 7 21.81 -4.37 5.27
CA ASN A 7 22.83 -4.99 4.45
C ASN A 7 23.93 -3.97 4.11
N GLU A 8 24.76 -4.21 3.12
CA GLU A 8 25.82 -3.29 2.70
C GLU A 8 25.29 -1.95 2.15
N HIS A 9 24.05 -1.91 1.63
CA HIS A 9 23.45 -0.78 0.92
C HIS A 9 22.44 0.00 1.74
N LEU A 10 21.61 -0.69 2.51
CA LEU A 10 20.42 -0.12 3.15
C LEU A 10 20.37 -0.39 4.65
N ILE A 11 19.78 0.56 5.39
CA ILE A 11 19.27 0.38 6.75
C ILE A 11 17.75 0.58 6.69
N VAL A 12 16.99 -0.40 7.15
CA VAL A 12 15.52 -0.35 7.16
C VAL A 12 15.00 -0.54 8.57
N THR A 13 14.14 0.38 9.00
CA THR A 13 13.47 0.31 10.31
C THR A 13 12.00 -0.06 10.10
N VAL A 14 11.52 -1.05 10.86
CA VAL A 14 10.14 -1.53 10.85
C VAL A 14 9.56 -1.51 12.25
N LYS A 15 8.34 -0.98 12.40
CA LYS A 15 7.59 -0.95 13.67
C LYS A 15 6.74 -2.22 13.82
N ASP A 16 6.58 -2.73 15.05
CA ASP A 16 5.65 -3.84 15.33
C ASP A 16 4.19 -3.43 15.22
N LYS A 17 3.87 -2.15 15.42
CA LYS A 17 2.54 -1.61 15.13
C LYS A 17 2.38 -1.48 13.62
N GLY A 18 1.41 -2.18 13.06
CA GLY A 18 1.14 -2.23 11.62
C GLY A 18 2.18 -3.02 10.82
N ALA A 19 3.22 -3.59 11.45
CA ALA A 19 4.43 -4.07 10.77
C ALA A 19 4.95 -3.03 9.76
N GLU A 20 4.85 -1.74 10.11
CA GLU A 20 5.02 -0.61 9.21
C GLU A 20 6.50 -0.26 9.04
N VAL A 21 6.98 -0.20 7.79
CA VAL A 21 8.29 0.37 7.46
C VAL A 21 8.25 1.86 7.79
N SER A 22 9.16 2.32 8.64
CA SER A 22 9.21 3.72 9.08
C SER A 22 10.45 4.48 8.62
N SER A 23 11.46 3.80 8.08
CA SER A 23 12.67 4.41 7.54
C SER A 23 13.35 3.47 6.55
N VAL A 24 13.89 4.02 5.49
CA VAL A 24 14.81 3.35 4.55
C VAL A 24 15.92 4.33 4.21
N ILE A 25 17.11 4.09 4.74
CA ILE A 25 18.28 4.95 4.54
C ILE A 25 19.29 4.24 3.64
N ALA A 26 19.72 4.90 2.56
CA ALA A 26 20.84 4.43 1.76
C ALA A 26 22.17 4.75 2.48
N LYS A 27 22.97 3.74 2.81
CA LYS A 27 24.22 3.89 3.58
C LYS A 27 25.25 4.79 2.88
N LYS A 28 25.29 4.75 1.56
CA LYS A 28 26.27 5.51 0.76
C LYS A 28 25.99 7.02 0.75
N THR A 29 24.71 7.42 0.71
CA THR A 29 24.30 8.82 0.53
C THR A 29 23.73 9.43 1.79
N GLY A 30 23.25 8.61 2.74
CA GLY A 30 22.51 9.06 3.92
C GLY A 30 21.07 9.49 3.62
N ILE A 31 20.57 9.31 2.39
CA ILE A 31 19.23 9.71 2.00
C ILE A 31 18.21 8.84 2.70
N GLU A 32 17.23 9.47 3.37
CA GLU A 32 16.02 8.86 3.89
C GLU A 32 14.95 8.91 2.80
N TYR A 33 14.51 7.74 2.36
CA TYR A 33 13.51 7.62 1.29
C TYR A 33 12.08 7.62 1.76
N ILE A 34 11.81 7.24 3.01
CA ILE A 34 10.45 7.14 3.54
C ILE A 34 10.03 8.46 4.21
N TRP A 35 8.81 8.87 3.96
CA TRP A 35 8.17 9.99 4.64
C TRP A 35 8.16 9.79 6.16
N GLN A 36 8.52 10.83 6.91
CA GLN A 36 8.75 10.74 8.36
C GLN A 36 7.53 11.06 9.22
N ALA A 37 6.34 10.91 8.65
CA ALA A 37 5.05 10.90 9.34
C ALA A 37 4.77 12.16 10.20
N ASP A 38 5.02 13.36 9.67
CA ASP A 38 4.63 14.60 10.35
C ASP A 38 3.13 14.57 10.66
N GLU A 39 2.78 14.62 11.96
CA GLU A 39 1.40 14.54 12.45
C GLU A 39 0.50 15.66 11.91
N LYS A 40 1.06 16.82 11.58
CA LYS A 40 0.32 17.95 11.01
C LYS A 40 -0.05 17.72 9.55
N VAL A 41 0.70 16.86 8.87
CA VAL A 41 0.51 16.57 7.43
C VAL A 41 -0.13 15.20 7.26
N TRP A 42 0.63 14.13 7.50
CA TRP A 42 0.15 12.75 7.41
C TRP A 42 0.97 11.86 8.37
N ASN A 43 0.33 11.34 9.40
CA ASN A 43 0.95 10.68 10.55
C ASN A 43 1.22 9.17 10.33
N ARG A 44 1.50 8.75 9.10
CA ARG A 44 1.88 7.38 8.74
C ARG A 44 3.07 7.40 7.80
N HIS A 45 3.78 6.27 7.68
CA HIS A 45 4.96 6.09 6.83
C HIS A 45 4.65 5.21 5.62
N ALA A 46 4.35 3.92 5.88
CA ALA A 46 4.09 2.89 4.88
C ALA A 46 3.04 1.88 5.38
N PRO A 47 1.79 2.31 5.66
CA PRO A 47 0.80 1.43 6.27
C PRO A 47 0.44 0.25 5.39
N VAL A 48 0.18 -0.89 6.03
CA VAL A 48 -0.33 -2.11 5.41
C VAL A 48 -1.85 -2.09 5.41
N LEU A 49 -2.44 -2.33 4.26
CA LEU A 49 -3.89 -2.29 4.05
C LEU A 49 -4.44 -3.72 4.08
N PHE A 50 -5.18 -4.06 5.14
CA PHE A 50 -5.84 -5.36 5.31
C PHE A 50 -6.88 -5.28 6.45
N PRO A 51 -8.05 -5.92 6.34
CA PRO A 51 -8.52 -6.75 5.24
C PRO A 51 -9.24 -5.97 4.13
N PHE A 52 -9.15 -4.66 4.11
CA PHE A 52 -9.74 -3.80 3.08
C PHE A 52 -8.77 -2.74 2.59
N VAL A 53 -8.93 -2.37 1.33
CA VAL A 53 -8.31 -1.21 0.69
C VAL A 53 -9.37 -0.13 0.51
N GLY A 54 -9.05 1.11 0.84
CA GLY A 54 -10.00 2.22 0.75
C GLY A 54 -11.08 2.20 1.84
N ARG A 55 -12.14 2.94 1.62
CA ARG A 55 -13.26 3.09 2.54
C ARG A 55 -14.45 2.24 2.13
N LEU A 56 -15.09 1.61 3.10
CA LEU A 56 -16.36 0.92 2.93
C LEU A 56 -17.51 1.91 3.12
N LYS A 57 -18.61 1.69 2.39
CA LYS A 57 -19.81 2.50 2.54
C LYS A 57 -20.37 2.34 3.95
N GLU A 58 -20.71 3.47 4.58
CA GLU A 58 -21.18 3.51 5.98
C GLU A 58 -20.18 2.89 7.00
N ASP A 59 -18.88 2.85 6.64
CA ASP A 59 -17.83 2.25 7.47
C ASP A 59 -18.19 0.84 7.98
N SER A 60 -18.83 0.02 7.13
CA SER A 60 -19.29 -1.31 7.47
C SER A 60 -19.44 -2.22 6.25
N PHE A 61 -19.55 -3.52 6.48
CA PHE A 61 -19.91 -4.49 5.46
C PHE A 61 -20.90 -5.53 6.03
N ARG A 62 -21.65 -6.18 5.13
CA ARG A 62 -22.58 -7.25 5.49
C ARG A 62 -22.05 -8.61 5.02
N TYR A 63 -22.09 -9.58 5.91
CA TYR A 63 -21.72 -10.96 5.62
C TYR A 63 -22.65 -11.93 6.36
N LYS A 64 -23.25 -12.90 5.64
CA LYS A 64 -24.18 -13.89 6.20
C LYS A 64 -25.25 -13.27 7.09
N GLY A 65 -25.83 -12.14 6.68
CA GLY A 65 -26.93 -11.45 7.36
C GLY A 65 -26.53 -10.56 8.55
N ASN A 66 -25.25 -10.55 8.94
CA ASN A 66 -24.73 -9.68 9.99
C ASN A 66 -23.99 -8.47 9.40
N THR A 67 -23.98 -7.35 10.13
CA THR A 67 -23.22 -6.15 9.79
C THR A 67 -22.00 -6.03 10.68
N TYR A 68 -20.85 -5.75 10.08
CA TYR A 68 -19.56 -5.63 10.73
C TYR A 68 -18.99 -4.24 10.51
N PRO A 69 -18.62 -3.52 11.57
CA PRO A 69 -17.97 -2.19 11.43
C PRO A 69 -16.54 -2.36 10.91
N MET A 70 -16.13 -1.46 10.02
CA MET A 70 -14.77 -1.48 9.49
C MET A 70 -14.35 -0.10 9.02
N GLY A 71 -13.30 0.44 9.63
CA GLY A 71 -12.72 1.70 9.21
C GLY A 71 -11.94 1.61 7.89
N GLN A 72 -11.63 2.77 7.31
CA GLN A 72 -10.85 2.88 6.08
C GLN A 72 -9.53 2.10 6.18
N HIS A 73 -9.23 1.31 5.15
CA HIS A 73 -8.04 0.46 5.02
C HIS A 73 -7.95 -0.71 6.02
N GLY A 74 -9.03 -1.03 6.73
CA GLY A 74 -9.06 -2.13 7.68
C GLY A 74 -8.27 -1.85 8.97
N PHE A 75 -7.85 -2.92 9.65
CA PHE A 75 -7.26 -2.85 10.99
C PHE A 75 -5.77 -3.20 11.06
N ALA A 76 -5.18 -3.80 10.03
CA ALA A 76 -3.79 -4.30 10.11
C ALA A 76 -2.81 -3.18 10.47
N ARG A 77 -2.93 -2.01 9.87
CA ARG A 77 -2.08 -0.84 10.09
C ARG A 77 -2.09 -0.31 11.54
N ASP A 78 -3.11 -0.63 12.31
CA ASP A 78 -3.25 -0.21 13.72
C ASP A 78 -3.03 -1.36 14.70
N SER A 79 -2.88 -2.59 14.19
CA SER A 79 -2.67 -3.79 14.99
C SER A 79 -1.20 -3.99 15.35
N LYS A 80 -0.97 -4.63 16.50
CA LYS A 80 0.36 -5.05 16.90
C LYS A 80 0.68 -6.43 16.33
N PHE A 81 1.74 -6.51 15.55
CA PHE A 81 2.28 -7.75 15.03
C PHE A 81 3.34 -8.34 15.99
N SER A 82 3.48 -9.65 15.96
CA SER A 82 4.57 -10.35 16.61
C SER A 82 5.68 -10.66 15.60
N VAL A 83 6.92 -10.64 16.04
CA VAL A 83 8.04 -11.10 15.21
C VAL A 83 7.98 -12.62 15.13
N HIS A 84 7.96 -13.15 13.91
CA HIS A 84 7.99 -14.58 13.63
C HIS A 84 9.42 -15.09 13.39
N GLU A 85 10.18 -14.32 12.62
CA GLU A 85 11.58 -14.61 12.29
C GLU A 85 12.34 -13.29 12.09
N ARG A 86 13.63 -13.28 12.43
CA ARG A 86 14.50 -12.13 12.20
C ARG A 86 15.92 -12.59 11.88
N LEU A 87 16.45 -12.09 10.77
CA LEU A 87 17.85 -12.21 10.35
C LEU A 87 18.46 -10.79 10.27
N THR A 88 19.68 -10.68 9.82
CA THR A 88 20.35 -9.39 9.67
C THR A 88 19.69 -8.53 8.58
N ASP A 89 19.34 -9.18 7.46
CA ASP A 89 18.81 -8.58 6.23
C ASP A 89 17.32 -8.85 5.99
N SER A 90 16.66 -9.54 6.91
CA SER A 90 15.24 -9.84 6.78
C SER A 90 14.51 -9.93 8.12
N ILE A 91 13.21 -9.64 8.09
CA ILE A 91 12.32 -9.80 9.24
C ILE A 91 10.92 -10.19 8.77
N THR A 92 10.32 -11.16 9.45
CA THR A 92 8.94 -11.59 9.24
C THR A 92 8.10 -11.27 10.46
N PHE A 93 7.03 -10.52 10.24
CA PHE A 93 5.99 -10.25 11.22
C PHE A 93 4.75 -11.10 10.97
N ILE A 94 4.02 -11.42 12.03
CA ILE A 94 2.78 -12.18 11.97
C ILE A 94 1.67 -11.49 12.75
N LEU A 95 0.52 -11.36 12.13
CA LEU A 95 -0.76 -11.06 12.76
C LEU A 95 -1.65 -12.30 12.65
N ALA A 96 -1.82 -12.98 13.78
CA ALA A 96 -2.65 -14.15 13.89
C ALA A 96 -3.95 -13.84 14.65
N PRO A 97 -5.02 -14.60 14.43
CA PRO A 97 -6.28 -14.39 15.13
C PRO A 97 -6.10 -14.74 16.61
N ASN A 98 -6.27 -13.75 17.46
CA ASN A 98 -6.27 -13.91 18.91
C ASN A 98 -7.69 -13.74 19.51
N GLY A 99 -8.72 -13.90 18.67
CA GLY A 99 -10.13 -13.72 19.04
C GLY A 99 -10.64 -12.28 18.98
N HIS A 100 -9.76 -11.28 18.97
CA HIS A 100 -10.16 -9.86 19.00
C HIS A 100 -10.78 -9.35 17.68
N PHE A 101 -10.57 -10.03 16.56
CA PHE A 101 -11.08 -9.55 15.27
C PHE A 101 -12.47 -10.07 14.90
N LYS A 102 -13.01 -11.10 15.59
CA LYS A 102 -14.26 -11.75 15.20
C LYS A 102 -15.47 -10.82 15.14
N ASP A 103 -15.50 -9.80 15.99
CA ASP A 103 -16.59 -8.83 16.05
C ASP A 103 -16.57 -7.80 14.91
N VAL A 104 -15.40 -7.65 14.24
CA VAL A 104 -15.20 -6.70 13.14
C VAL A 104 -14.86 -7.40 11.82
N TYR A 105 -14.36 -8.64 11.87
CA TYR A 105 -14.00 -9.43 10.70
C TYR A 105 -14.17 -10.94 11.01
N PRO A 106 -15.27 -11.57 10.57
CA PRO A 106 -15.69 -12.88 11.04
C PRO A 106 -14.98 -14.05 10.35
N PHE A 107 -13.68 -13.92 10.10
CA PHE A 107 -12.85 -14.96 9.51
C PHE A 107 -11.63 -15.25 10.39
N LEU A 108 -11.22 -16.50 10.43
CA LEU A 108 -9.94 -16.90 11.00
C LEU A 108 -8.86 -16.81 9.92
N PHE A 109 -7.88 -15.98 10.15
CA PHE A 109 -6.81 -15.70 9.18
C PHE A 109 -5.42 -15.70 9.83
N GLU A 110 -4.41 -15.78 9.01
CA GLU A 110 -3.03 -15.44 9.34
C GLU A 110 -2.50 -14.48 8.27
N LEU A 111 -2.02 -13.32 8.70
CA LEU A 111 -1.30 -12.40 7.83
C LEU A 111 0.18 -12.36 8.25
N GLN A 112 1.07 -12.71 7.34
CA GLN A 112 2.51 -12.54 7.51
C GLN A 112 3.01 -11.44 6.58
N LEU A 113 3.96 -10.64 7.08
CA LEU A 113 4.68 -9.62 6.33
C LEU A 113 6.16 -9.88 6.48
N THR A 114 6.82 -10.17 5.36
CA THR A 114 8.28 -10.34 5.32
C THR A 114 8.91 -9.18 4.58
N TYR A 115 9.88 -8.56 5.22
CA TYR A 115 10.76 -7.55 4.65
C TYR A 115 12.12 -8.17 4.43
N GLN A 116 12.63 -8.12 3.21
CA GLN A 116 13.91 -8.74 2.84
C GLN A 116 14.73 -7.80 1.97
N LEU A 117 15.99 -7.61 2.33
CA LEU A 117 16.94 -6.78 1.59
C LEU A 117 17.77 -7.63 0.64
N PHE A 118 17.96 -7.12 -0.57
CA PHE A 118 18.91 -7.63 -1.54
C PHE A 118 19.52 -6.43 -2.29
N GLU A 119 20.83 -6.25 -2.16
CA GLU A 119 21.50 -5.06 -2.70
C GLU A 119 20.80 -3.76 -2.25
N ASN A 120 20.45 -2.85 -3.17
CA ASN A 120 19.72 -1.62 -2.92
C ASN A 120 18.18 -1.80 -2.99
N GLN A 121 17.68 -3.01 -2.82
CA GLN A 121 16.25 -3.33 -2.97
C GLN A 121 15.67 -3.87 -1.66
N LEU A 122 14.44 -3.43 -1.33
CA LEU A 122 13.57 -3.97 -0.31
C LEU A 122 12.42 -4.74 -0.98
N SER A 123 12.31 -6.02 -0.70
CA SER A 123 11.15 -6.85 -1.04
C SER A 123 10.16 -6.85 0.12
N VAL A 124 8.89 -6.56 -0.15
CA VAL A 124 7.78 -6.66 0.79
C VAL A 124 6.88 -7.82 0.33
N ILE A 125 6.84 -8.87 1.15
CA ILE A 125 6.13 -10.10 0.85
C ILE A 125 4.96 -10.24 1.83
N TYR A 126 3.76 -10.28 1.29
CA TYR A 126 2.53 -10.51 2.03
C TYR A 126 2.11 -11.97 1.85
N LYS A 127 1.83 -12.66 2.95
CA LYS A 127 1.21 -13.99 2.92
C LYS A 127 -0.09 -13.93 3.68
N VAL A 128 -1.18 -14.16 2.98
CA VAL A 128 -2.51 -14.30 3.56
C VAL A 128 -2.87 -15.78 3.58
N LYS A 129 -3.29 -16.30 4.75
CA LYS A 129 -3.76 -17.67 4.91
C LYS A 129 -5.15 -17.67 5.51
N ASN A 130 -6.03 -18.44 4.90
CA ASN A 130 -7.35 -18.74 5.45
C ASN A 130 -7.25 -19.91 6.44
N LEU A 131 -7.56 -19.65 7.70
CA LEU A 131 -7.61 -20.64 8.77
C LEU A 131 -9.05 -21.00 9.14
N ASP A 132 -10.04 -20.38 8.46
CA ASP A 132 -11.47 -20.62 8.66
C ASP A 132 -11.95 -21.85 7.89
N GLU A 133 -13.14 -22.34 8.22
CA GLU A 133 -13.86 -23.42 7.51
C GLU A 133 -14.65 -22.90 6.30
N ASN A 134 -14.77 -21.58 6.17
CA ASN A 134 -15.49 -20.91 5.10
C ASN A 134 -14.51 -20.17 4.18
N THR A 135 -14.95 -19.90 2.95
CA THR A 135 -14.25 -18.98 2.05
C THR A 135 -14.09 -17.61 2.72
N MET A 136 -12.87 -17.13 2.80
CA MET A 136 -12.52 -15.82 3.35
C MET A 136 -12.46 -14.78 2.24
N TYR A 137 -13.01 -13.59 2.51
CA TYR A 137 -13.00 -12.45 1.58
C TYR A 137 -12.15 -11.32 2.15
N TYR A 138 -11.23 -10.78 1.36
CA TYR A 138 -10.31 -9.73 1.80
C TYR A 138 -9.81 -8.87 0.64
N SER A 139 -9.20 -7.76 0.98
CA SER A 139 -8.31 -6.97 0.14
C SER A 139 -6.96 -6.84 0.82
N ILE A 140 -5.92 -6.57 0.04
CA ILE A 140 -4.56 -6.40 0.53
C ILE A 140 -3.83 -5.32 -0.27
N GLY A 141 -2.96 -4.55 0.38
CA GLY A 141 -2.12 -3.58 -0.32
C GLY A 141 -1.06 -2.94 0.58
N GLY A 142 -0.14 -2.26 -0.06
CA GLY A 142 0.84 -1.38 0.57
C GLY A 142 0.51 0.09 0.31
N HIS A 143 0.96 0.96 1.21
CA HIS A 143 0.75 2.40 1.09
C HIS A 143 2.02 3.20 1.48
N PRO A 144 3.21 2.84 0.93
CA PRO A 144 4.45 3.53 1.28
C PRO A 144 4.44 4.96 0.75
N GLY A 145 4.74 5.91 1.64
CA GLY A 145 5.02 7.30 1.30
C GLY A 145 6.52 7.52 1.14
N PHE A 146 6.92 8.02 -0.01
CA PHE A 146 8.32 8.34 -0.31
C PHE A 146 8.55 9.84 -0.23
N ASN A 147 9.66 10.27 0.35
CA ASN A 147 10.03 11.68 0.43
C ASN A 147 10.14 12.30 -0.95
N VAL A 148 9.61 13.50 -1.11
CA VAL A 148 9.74 14.35 -2.29
C VAL A 148 9.78 15.81 -1.82
N PRO A 149 10.93 16.50 -1.94
CA PRO A 149 12.16 16.07 -2.58
C PRO A 149 12.98 15.09 -1.73
N LEU A 150 13.89 14.33 -2.38
CA LEU A 150 14.89 13.46 -1.74
C LEU A 150 16.17 14.21 -1.38
N THR A 151 16.48 15.27 -2.09
CA THR A 151 17.72 16.04 -1.91
C THR A 151 17.43 17.53 -1.76
N GLU A 152 18.31 18.21 -1.02
CA GLU A 152 18.22 19.67 -0.84
C GLU A 152 18.38 20.40 -2.18
N GLY A 153 17.60 21.48 -2.37
CA GLY A 153 17.61 22.29 -3.60
C GLY A 153 16.67 21.79 -4.71
N GLU A 154 16.02 20.66 -4.51
CA GLU A 154 14.94 20.19 -5.39
C GLU A 154 13.56 20.59 -4.85
N ALA A 155 12.58 20.69 -5.73
CA ALA A 155 11.17 20.95 -5.41
C ALA A 155 10.29 19.75 -5.77
N PHE A 156 9.08 19.70 -5.22
CA PHE A 156 8.08 18.67 -5.53
C PHE A 156 7.82 18.55 -7.03
N GLU A 157 7.73 19.66 -7.74
CA GLU A 157 7.46 19.77 -9.18
C GLU A 157 8.63 19.34 -10.08
N ASP A 158 9.82 19.16 -9.50
CA ASP A 158 10.97 18.59 -10.21
C ASP A 158 10.84 17.07 -10.41
N TYR A 159 9.93 16.44 -9.67
CA TYR A 159 9.73 14.99 -9.71
C TYR A 159 8.65 14.55 -10.73
N TYR A 160 8.70 13.29 -11.07
CA TYR A 160 7.70 12.63 -11.93
C TYR A 160 7.49 11.17 -11.49
N VAL A 161 6.33 10.64 -11.84
CA VAL A 161 6.04 9.20 -11.77
C VAL A 161 5.99 8.66 -13.18
N LYS A 162 6.84 7.66 -13.49
CA LYS A 162 6.86 6.96 -14.77
C LYS A 162 6.46 5.50 -14.58
N MET A 163 5.62 4.98 -15.47
CA MET A 163 5.16 3.59 -15.44
C MET A 163 5.64 2.82 -16.67
N THR A 164 5.96 1.54 -16.46
CA THR A 164 6.33 0.57 -17.49
C THR A 164 5.54 -0.72 -17.24
N PRO A 165 4.98 -1.38 -18.31
CA PRO A 165 5.04 -0.99 -19.72
C PRO A 165 4.29 0.31 -20.00
N GLU A 166 4.68 1.00 -21.09
CA GLU A 166 4.00 2.21 -21.55
C GLU A 166 2.75 1.82 -22.37
N THR A 167 1.68 1.44 -21.66
CA THR A 167 0.41 1.02 -22.22
C THR A 167 -0.70 1.96 -21.77
N SER A 168 -1.81 1.99 -22.50
CA SER A 168 -3.04 2.63 -22.03
C SER A 168 -3.57 1.93 -20.78
N ARG A 169 -4.12 2.71 -19.84
CA ARG A 169 -4.66 2.21 -18.57
C ARG A 169 -6.01 2.82 -18.25
N GLU A 170 -6.83 2.02 -17.63
CA GLU A 170 -8.08 2.48 -17.05
C GLU A 170 -7.77 3.22 -15.72
N ARG A 171 -8.13 4.52 -15.67
CA ARG A 171 -8.14 5.32 -14.46
C ARG A 171 -9.53 5.29 -13.84
N LEU A 172 -9.64 4.76 -12.63
CA LEU A 172 -10.86 4.75 -11.86
C LEU A 172 -11.06 6.11 -11.19
N LEU A 173 -12.28 6.65 -11.27
CA LEU A 173 -12.60 7.95 -10.68
C LEU A 173 -13.20 7.77 -9.28
N LEU A 174 -13.01 8.78 -8.45
CA LEU A 174 -13.56 8.84 -7.10
C LEU A 174 -14.75 9.82 -7.05
N GLU A 175 -15.71 9.48 -6.20
CA GLU A 175 -16.83 10.33 -5.77
C GLU A 175 -16.80 10.40 -4.24
N GLY A 176 -16.19 11.47 -3.72
CA GLY A 176 -15.77 11.52 -2.33
C GLY A 176 -14.77 10.41 -2.02
N PRO A 177 -14.93 9.62 -0.94
CA PRO A 177 -14.00 8.55 -0.58
C PRO A 177 -14.30 7.21 -1.29
N TYR A 178 -15.26 7.17 -2.22
CA TYR A 178 -15.73 5.96 -2.88
C TYR A 178 -15.39 5.97 -4.36
N LEU A 179 -15.36 4.80 -4.97
CA LEU A 179 -15.30 4.71 -6.44
C LEU A 179 -16.60 5.26 -7.03
N ALA A 180 -16.47 6.13 -8.02
CA ALA A 180 -17.61 6.61 -8.79
C ALA A 180 -18.21 5.43 -9.58
N ALA A 181 -19.54 5.26 -9.50
CA ALA A 181 -20.23 4.22 -10.21
C ALA A 181 -20.08 4.42 -11.72
N ASP A 182 -19.57 3.37 -12.40
CA ASP A 182 -19.44 3.28 -13.87
C ASP A 182 -18.68 4.45 -14.52
N LYS A 183 -17.76 5.09 -13.79
CA LYS A 183 -16.92 6.15 -14.30
C LYS A 183 -15.45 5.75 -14.27
N ALA A 184 -14.90 5.52 -15.43
CA ALA A 184 -13.48 5.33 -15.66
C ALA A 184 -13.06 6.14 -16.90
N LEU A 185 -11.77 6.46 -16.97
CA LEU A 185 -11.16 7.14 -18.10
C LEU A 185 -10.04 6.27 -18.66
N GLU A 186 -9.95 6.20 -19.97
CA GLU A 186 -8.76 5.67 -20.63
C GLU A 186 -7.64 6.70 -20.55
N VAL A 187 -6.47 6.32 -20.05
CA VAL A 187 -5.31 7.19 -19.89
C VAL A 187 -4.11 6.59 -20.62
N GLU A 188 -3.65 7.27 -21.63
CA GLU A 188 -2.45 6.88 -22.39
C GLU A 188 -1.17 7.40 -21.73
N GLN A 189 -1.28 8.32 -20.77
CA GLN A 189 -0.14 8.95 -20.11
C GLN A 189 0.52 7.97 -19.13
N ASN A 190 1.79 7.65 -19.37
CA ASN A 190 2.61 6.79 -18.53
C ASN A 190 3.73 7.55 -17.80
N ASN A 191 3.82 8.86 -18.00
CA ASN A 191 4.75 9.74 -17.31
C ASN A 191 3.98 10.96 -16.78
N PHE A 192 3.86 11.05 -15.46
CA PHE A 192 3.12 12.08 -14.75
C PHE A 192 4.10 13.03 -14.06
N PRO A 193 4.40 14.22 -14.63
CA PRO A 193 5.09 15.26 -13.87
C PRO A 193 4.27 15.57 -12.61
N LEU A 194 4.92 15.60 -11.46
CA LEU A 194 4.21 15.87 -10.21
C LEU A 194 3.73 17.32 -10.18
N GLN A 195 2.46 17.47 -9.92
CA GLN A 195 1.78 18.74 -9.68
C GLN A 195 0.73 18.49 -8.60
N ARG A 196 0.58 19.41 -7.67
CA ARG A 196 -0.34 19.23 -6.53
C ARG A 196 -1.79 19.17 -6.94
N GLU A 197 -2.14 19.83 -8.04
CA GLU A 197 -3.46 19.84 -8.66
C GLU A 197 -3.94 18.44 -9.08
N LEU A 198 -3.03 17.52 -9.36
CA LEU A 198 -3.37 16.13 -9.70
C LEU A 198 -4.12 15.40 -8.56
N PHE A 199 -3.90 15.86 -7.31
CA PHE A 199 -4.38 15.22 -6.09
C PHE A 199 -5.53 15.96 -5.40
N LEU A 200 -6.09 17.00 -6.05
CA LEU A 200 -7.25 17.76 -5.51
C LEU A 200 -8.50 16.88 -5.32
N ASN A 201 -8.62 15.82 -6.12
CA ASN A 201 -9.71 14.86 -6.05
C ASN A 201 -9.24 13.50 -5.49
N ASP A 202 -8.31 13.54 -4.49
CA ASP A 202 -7.73 12.35 -3.86
C ASP A 202 -6.79 11.56 -4.80
N ALA A 203 -6.63 10.26 -4.62
CA ALA A 203 -5.67 9.41 -5.32
C ALA A 203 -5.96 9.28 -6.83
N ILE A 204 -4.89 9.18 -7.62
CA ILE A 204 -4.96 8.65 -8.98
C ILE A 204 -4.95 7.14 -8.87
N ILE A 205 -6.05 6.47 -9.27
CA ILE A 205 -6.18 5.01 -9.22
C ILE A 205 -6.11 4.46 -10.64
N LEU A 206 -5.11 3.64 -10.91
CA LEU A 206 -4.88 3.01 -12.21
C LEU A 206 -5.03 1.50 -12.11
N LYS A 207 -5.68 0.90 -13.09
CA LYS A 207 -5.71 -0.56 -13.23
C LYS A 207 -4.40 -1.05 -13.85
N THR A 208 -3.76 -2.02 -13.22
CA THR A 208 -2.45 -2.55 -13.58
C THR A 208 -2.44 -4.08 -13.55
N PRO A 209 -3.21 -4.76 -14.45
CA PRO A 209 -3.36 -6.22 -14.42
C PRO A 209 -2.13 -6.96 -14.95
N GLU A 210 -1.12 -6.25 -15.42
CA GLU A 210 0.14 -6.77 -15.95
C GLU A 210 1.30 -6.46 -15.02
N PRO A 211 2.43 -7.20 -15.12
CA PRO A 211 3.65 -6.84 -14.41
C PRO A 211 3.98 -5.37 -14.62
N THR A 212 4.03 -4.62 -13.54
CA THR A 212 4.17 -3.16 -13.60
C THR A 212 5.39 -2.70 -12.81
N THR A 213 6.10 -1.74 -13.40
CA THR A 213 7.18 -1.00 -12.74
C THR A 213 6.81 0.47 -12.69
N VAL A 214 6.99 1.08 -11.53
CA VAL A 214 6.68 2.49 -11.26
C VAL A 214 7.91 3.17 -10.71
N THR A 215 8.40 4.19 -11.40
CA THR A 215 9.56 4.99 -10.96
C THR A 215 9.11 6.36 -10.52
N LEU A 216 9.50 6.76 -9.31
CA LEU A 216 9.42 8.12 -8.79
C LEU A 216 10.84 8.69 -8.74
N ALA A 217 11.11 9.72 -9.53
CA ALA A 217 12.45 10.29 -9.67
C ALA A 217 12.42 11.79 -9.98
N SER A 218 13.54 12.46 -9.73
CA SER A 218 13.76 13.86 -10.06
C SER A 218 14.24 14.05 -11.51
N LYS A 219 13.89 15.18 -12.11
CA LYS A 219 14.49 15.64 -13.38
C LYS A 219 15.85 16.33 -13.18
N LYS A 220 16.17 16.70 -11.94
CA LYS A 220 17.38 17.45 -11.58
C LYS A 220 18.45 16.59 -10.90
N GLY A 221 18.02 15.57 -10.15
CA GLY A 221 18.89 14.69 -9.39
C GLY A 221 18.98 13.29 -9.99
N GLU A 222 19.84 12.48 -9.36
CA GLU A 222 20.08 11.08 -9.75
C GLU A 222 19.35 10.07 -8.82
N HIS A 223 18.60 10.58 -7.82
CA HIS A 223 17.98 9.76 -6.81
C HIS A 223 16.48 9.56 -7.05
N GLY A 224 16.01 8.41 -6.66
CA GLY A 224 14.62 8.03 -6.82
C GLY A 224 14.33 6.65 -6.27
N VAL A 225 13.11 6.19 -6.50
CA VAL A 225 12.68 4.83 -6.18
C VAL A 225 12.02 4.19 -7.40
N THR A 226 12.24 2.90 -7.55
CA THR A 226 11.53 2.10 -8.56
C THR A 226 10.83 0.93 -7.86
N MET A 227 9.50 0.94 -7.89
CA MET A 227 8.66 -0.14 -7.40
C MET A 227 8.28 -1.07 -8.54
N SER A 228 8.36 -2.39 -8.33
CA SER A 228 7.91 -3.41 -9.27
C SER A 228 7.03 -4.45 -8.59
N TYR A 229 5.98 -4.91 -9.29
CA TYR A 229 5.07 -5.96 -8.82
C TYR A 229 4.37 -6.66 -9.98
N GLU A 230 3.85 -7.86 -9.71
CA GLU A 230 3.11 -8.69 -10.66
C GLU A 230 1.76 -9.15 -10.09
N ASP A 231 1.62 -9.10 -8.77
CA ASP A 231 0.50 -9.71 -8.03
C ASP A 231 -0.59 -8.70 -7.64
N PHE A 232 -0.45 -7.43 -8.04
CA PHE A 232 -1.39 -6.36 -7.68
C PHE A 232 -2.08 -5.81 -8.92
N ASP A 233 -3.42 -5.75 -8.86
CA ASP A 233 -4.27 -5.35 -10.00
C ASP A 233 -4.40 -3.83 -10.15
N TYR A 234 -4.03 -3.05 -9.11
CA TYR A 234 -4.23 -1.60 -9.06
C TYR A 234 -3.03 -0.89 -8.47
N LEU A 235 -2.82 0.33 -8.94
CA LEU A 235 -1.87 1.30 -8.38
C LEU A 235 -2.61 2.55 -7.94
N GLY A 236 -2.47 2.92 -6.67
CA GLY A 236 -2.78 4.25 -6.16
C GLY A 236 -1.53 5.14 -6.22
N ILE A 237 -1.67 6.36 -6.71
CA ILE A 237 -0.65 7.41 -6.59
C ILE A 237 -1.30 8.54 -5.80
N TRP A 238 -0.70 8.89 -4.65
CA TRP A 238 -1.35 9.84 -3.76
C TRP A 238 -0.36 10.71 -2.97
N THR A 239 -0.75 11.93 -2.75
CA THR A 239 -0.24 12.84 -1.71
C THR A 239 -1.35 13.78 -1.27
N LYS A 240 -1.19 14.46 -0.15
CA LYS A 240 -2.05 15.60 0.16
C LYS A 240 -1.69 16.78 -0.75
N PRO A 241 -2.67 17.55 -1.24
CA PRO A 241 -2.41 18.66 -2.16
C PRO A 241 -1.76 19.90 -1.50
N GLN A 242 -1.57 19.91 -0.16
CA GLN A 242 -0.94 21.01 0.56
C GLN A 242 0.56 21.11 0.28
N GLN A 243 1.11 22.32 0.37
CA GLN A 243 2.53 22.58 0.07
C GLN A 243 3.51 21.89 1.04
N ASP A 244 3.10 21.66 2.28
CA ASP A 244 3.89 20.98 3.31
C ASP A 244 3.87 19.45 3.18
N ALA A 245 3.07 18.89 2.28
CA ALA A 245 3.10 17.48 1.94
C ALA A 245 4.29 17.16 1.04
N THR A 246 5.43 16.86 1.64
CA THR A 246 6.70 16.58 0.95
C THR A 246 6.89 15.07 0.75
N TYR A 247 5.89 14.40 0.21
CA TYR A 247 5.90 12.96 -0.08
C TYR A 247 4.96 12.61 -1.23
N VAL A 248 5.17 11.44 -1.80
CA VAL A 248 4.23 10.78 -2.74
C VAL A 248 4.13 9.32 -2.35
N CYS A 249 2.89 8.81 -2.26
CA CYS A 249 2.62 7.39 -2.07
C CYS A 249 2.54 6.68 -3.42
N LEU A 250 3.15 5.50 -3.49
CA LEU A 250 2.98 4.54 -4.58
C LEU A 250 2.38 3.28 -3.97
N GLU A 251 1.14 2.97 -4.30
CA GLU A 251 0.30 2.06 -3.54
C GLU A 251 -0.15 0.86 -4.39
N PRO A 252 0.54 -0.29 -4.33
CA PRO A 252 0.10 -1.50 -5.02
C PRO A 252 -1.06 -2.14 -4.25
N TRP A 253 -2.20 -2.42 -4.95
CA TRP A 253 -3.42 -2.95 -4.33
C TRP A 253 -4.01 -4.16 -5.04
N CYS A 254 -4.51 -5.12 -4.25
CA CYS A 254 -5.54 -6.10 -4.62
C CYS A 254 -6.80 -5.80 -3.83
N GLY A 255 -7.67 -5.02 -4.41
CA GLY A 255 -8.88 -4.47 -3.80
C GLY A 255 -8.99 -2.97 -3.99
N LEU A 256 -10.17 -2.44 -3.74
CA LEU A 256 -10.53 -1.03 -3.95
C LEU A 256 -11.46 -0.57 -2.83
N ALA A 257 -11.67 0.76 -2.72
CA ALA A 257 -12.77 1.30 -1.94
C ALA A 257 -14.13 0.76 -2.43
N ASP A 258 -15.18 0.91 -1.66
CA ASP A 258 -16.52 0.62 -2.15
C ASP A 258 -16.90 1.59 -3.28
N ARG A 259 -17.78 1.14 -4.15
CA ARG A 259 -18.46 2.01 -5.11
C ARG A 259 -19.48 2.89 -4.40
N SER A 260 -19.77 4.06 -4.93
CA SER A 260 -20.77 4.97 -4.37
C SER A 260 -22.19 4.34 -4.34
N ASP A 261 -22.47 3.36 -5.22
CA ASP A 261 -23.70 2.59 -5.30
C ASP A 261 -23.63 1.21 -4.61
N SER A 262 -22.55 0.91 -3.87
CA SER A 262 -22.38 -0.37 -3.16
C SER A 262 -23.58 -0.67 -2.25
N ASP A 263 -24.00 -1.93 -2.23
CA ASP A 263 -25.01 -2.44 -1.31
C ASP A 263 -24.41 -2.96 0.01
N GLY A 264 -23.07 -2.90 0.16
CA GLY A 264 -22.34 -3.31 1.35
C GLY A 264 -22.24 -4.83 1.56
N VAL A 265 -22.65 -5.68 0.61
CA VAL A 265 -22.50 -7.13 0.71
C VAL A 265 -21.08 -7.54 0.34
N LEU A 266 -20.37 -8.17 1.29
CA LEU A 266 -18.94 -8.47 1.18
C LEU A 266 -18.60 -9.29 -0.05
N GLU A 267 -19.38 -10.34 -0.33
CA GLU A 267 -19.13 -11.27 -1.44
C GLU A 267 -19.29 -10.61 -2.82
N ARG A 268 -19.96 -9.46 -2.88
CA ARG A 268 -20.21 -8.69 -4.11
C ARG A 268 -19.36 -7.41 -4.21
N LYS A 269 -18.50 -7.18 -3.22
CA LYS A 269 -17.64 -6.00 -3.23
C LYS A 269 -16.72 -6.01 -4.46
N THR A 270 -16.63 -4.88 -5.13
CA THR A 270 -15.72 -4.69 -6.28
C THR A 270 -14.28 -5.03 -5.91
N ALA A 271 -13.63 -5.84 -6.73
CA ALA A 271 -12.23 -6.27 -6.60
C ALA A 271 -11.90 -7.01 -5.29
N ILE A 272 -12.92 -7.56 -4.58
CA ILE A 272 -12.65 -8.37 -3.40
C ILE A 272 -11.92 -9.66 -3.79
N GLN A 273 -10.95 -10.07 -3.01
CA GLN A 273 -10.25 -11.34 -3.15
C GLN A 273 -10.98 -12.41 -2.33
N SER A 274 -10.97 -13.64 -2.82
CA SER A 274 -11.49 -14.80 -2.09
C SER A 274 -10.39 -15.84 -1.88
N LEU A 275 -10.44 -16.53 -0.76
CA LEU A 275 -9.48 -17.57 -0.41
C LEU A 275 -10.20 -18.74 0.26
N GLU A 276 -10.12 -19.91 -0.37
CA GLU A 276 -10.76 -21.12 0.13
C GLU A 276 -10.15 -21.62 1.45
N PRO A 277 -10.86 -22.39 2.27
CA PRO A 277 -10.37 -22.95 3.52
C PRO A 277 -9.01 -23.63 3.39
N GLY A 278 -8.10 -23.33 4.32
CA GLY A 278 -6.76 -23.90 4.37
C GLY A 278 -5.77 -23.36 3.33
N ASN A 279 -6.24 -22.61 2.32
CA ASN A 279 -5.38 -22.07 1.29
C ASN A 279 -4.61 -20.83 1.77
N LYS A 280 -3.53 -20.52 1.04
CA LYS A 280 -2.72 -19.31 1.23
C LYS A 280 -2.43 -18.65 -0.10
N ARG A 281 -2.25 -17.33 -0.08
CA ARG A 281 -1.84 -16.53 -1.25
C ARG A 281 -0.71 -15.59 -0.87
N TYR A 282 0.20 -15.38 -1.80
CA TYR A 282 1.32 -14.45 -1.66
C TYR A 282 1.14 -13.28 -2.60
N TYR A 283 1.63 -12.13 -2.17
CA TYR A 283 1.72 -10.90 -2.97
C TYR A 283 3.10 -10.30 -2.70
N VAL A 284 3.74 -9.81 -3.73
CA VAL A 284 5.09 -9.26 -3.61
C VAL A 284 5.20 -7.96 -4.38
N HIS A 285 5.70 -6.92 -3.72
CA HIS A 285 6.28 -5.80 -4.42
C HIS A 285 7.71 -5.56 -3.96
N ARG A 286 8.52 -5.01 -4.85
CA ARG A 286 9.92 -4.71 -4.61
C ARG A 286 10.17 -3.24 -4.86
N VAL A 287 10.97 -2.61 -4.02
CA VAL A 287 11.37 -1.21 -4.17
C VAL A 287 12.89 -1.13 -4.23
N ALA A 288 13.42 -0.69 -5.35
CA ALA A 288 14.82 -0.35 -5.51
C ALA A 288 15.03 1.14 -5.23
N PHE A 289 16.07 1.46 -4.49
CA PHE A 289 16.44 2.83 -4.06
C PHE A 289 17.75 3.23 -4.76
N PHE A 290 17.79 4.37 -5.43
CA PHE A 290 18.95 4.81 -6.20
C PHE A 290 19.23 6.31 -6.08
#